data_568e9478475a28c32ae89f7ca9916298
#
_entry.id   568e9478475a28c32ae89f7ca9916298
#
_cell.length_a   1.000
_cell.length_b   1.000
_cell.length_c   1.000
_cell.angle_alpha   90.00
_cell.angle_beta   90.00
_cell.angle_gamma   90.00
#
_symmetry.space_group_name_H-M   'P 1'
#
loop_
_entity.id
_entity.type
_entity.pdbx_description
1 polymer ?
#
loop_
_entity_poly.entity_id
_entity_poly.type
_entity_poly.pdbx_seq_one_letter_code
_entity_poly.pdbx_strand_id
1 'polypeptide(L)'
;MNVKKEYTDNGYIILRDFFSDEDISSISKNVDKVFNPWMKYHKLQIFEQQMVNMHSLTKQEHFKHNPKERINFFNSITPLKLINIVEELFGDKIYFHNTQLFFNPLNKKRLPYWHRDMQYSPITDSLQKEEQNNMINLHIRIPLVKEKSIEVIPGTHKRWDTKLEKDVRLELNGHKNYEDLPNSQLIDLDIGDILIFNAQMIHKGNYIFNDSRKALDLCVGTFHPIPFSFFDHQILPSNEEMNSIRNTQWFTNAKKYIINKKDK
;
A
#
# COMPACT_ATOMS: atom_id res chain seq x y z
N MET A 1 -11.94 -2.78 22.11
CA MET A 1 -11.20 -1.62 21.60
C MET A 1 -12.01 -1.02 20.44
N ASN A 2 -12.19 0.29 20.37
CA ASN A 2 -12.93 0.88 19.25
C ASN A 2 -11.96 1.16 18.10
N VAL A 3 -11.85 0.20 17.20
CA VAL A 3 -10.92 0.20 16.04
C VAL A 3 -11.11 1.45 15.18
N LYS A 4 -12.35 1.89 14.99
CA LYS A 4 -12.67 3.10 14.22
C LYS A 4 -12.13 4.37 14.90
N LYS A 5 -12.24 4.45 16.23
CA LYS A 5 -11.68 5.56 16.99
C LYS A 5 -10.16 5.57 16.91
N GLU A 6 -9.52 4.41 17.05
CA GLU A 6 -8.06 4.27 16.98
C GLU A 6 -7.52 4.74 15.61
N TYR A 7 -8.13 4.29 14.51
CA TYR A 7 -7.78 4.78 13.18
C TYR A 7 -8.02 6.30 13.07
N THR A 8 -9.16 6.77 13.54
CA THR A 8 -9.48 8.20 13.47
C THR A 8 -8.46 9.04 14.22
N ASP A 9 -7.97 8.60 15.36
CA ASP A 9 -7.00 9.37 16.15
C ASP A 9 -5.58 9.27 15.59
N ASN A 10 -5.13 8.09 15.19
CA ASN A 10 -3.75 7.82 14.83
C ASN A 10 -3.48 7.84 13.32
N GLY A 11 -4.48 7.53 12.49
CA GLY A 11 -4.33 7.35 11.04
C GLY A 11 -3.91 5.94 10.64
N TYR A 12 -3.79 5.04 11.60
CA TYR A 12 -3.52 3.63 11.39
C TYR A 12 -4.16 2.76 12.46
N ILE A 13 -4.28 1.47 12.16
CA ILE A 13 -4.66 0.41 13.10
C ILE A 13 -3.85 -0.85 12.80
N ILE A 14 -3.64 -1.65 13.84
CA ILE A 14 -3.01 -2.96 13.73
C ILE A 14 -4.04 -3.99 14.17
N LEU A 15 -4.32 -4.96 13.31
CA LEU A 15 -5.13 -6.12 13.65
C LEU A 15 -4.20 -7.30 13.80
N ARG A 16 -4.04 -7.79 15.03
CA ARG A 16 -3.17 -8.89 15.38
C ARG A 16 -3.81 -10.22 15.02
N ASP A 17 -2.99 -11.20 14.60
CA ASP A 17 -3.42 -12.57 14.26
C ASP A 17 -4.63 -12.59 13.28
N PHE A 18 -4.65 -11.64 12.35
CA PHE A 18 -5.77 -11.47 11.41
C PHE A 18 -5.83 -12.59 10.37
N PHE A 19 -4.69 -12.97 9.82
CA PHE A 19 -4.56 -14.06 8.85
C PHE A 19 -4.04 -15.33 9.52
N SER A 20 -4.59 -16.48 9.13
CA SER A 20 -4.04 -17.79 9.52
C SER A 20 -2.74 -18.08 8.74
N ASP A 21 -2.00 -19.09 9.20
CA ASP A 21 -0.80 -19.57 8.50
C ASP A 21 -1.11 -20.02 7.07
N GLU A 22 -2.30 -20.63 6.84
CA GLU A 22 -2.74 -21.05 5.51
C GLU A 22 -3.04 -19.85 4.62
N ASP A 23 -3.68 -18.80 5.15
CA ASP A 23 -3.92 -17.55 4.42
C ASP A 23 -2.60 -16.93 3.98
N ILE A 24 -1.65 -16.78 4.90
CA ILE A 24 -0.32 -16.20 4.64
C ILE A 24 0.47 -17.06 3.66
N SER A 25 0.46 -18.38 3.82
CA SER A 25 1.10 -19.31 2.89
C SER A 25 0.54 -19.16 1.48
N SER A 26 -0.79 -19.05 1.35
CA SER A 26 -1.45 -18.84 0.06
C SER A 26 -1.05 -17.50 -0.58
N ILE A 27 -1.07 -16.41 0.20
CA ILE A 27 -0.66 -15.07 -0.27
C ILE A 27 0.81 -15.11 -0.70
N SER A 28 1.70 -15.62 0.16
CA SER A 28 3.14 -15.69 -0.11
C SER A 28 3.45 -16.48 -1.37
N LYS A 29 2.82 -17.65 -1.55
CA LYS A 29 2.98 -18.48 -2.75
C LYS A 29 2.58 -17.75 -4.04
N ASN A 30 1.47 -16.99 -4.01
CA ASN A 30 1.03 -16.24 -5.18
C ASN A 30 1.94 -15.03 -5.44
N VAL A 31 2.39 -14.34 -4.39
CA VAL A 31 3.37 -13.26 -4.51
C VAL A 31 4.68 -13.77 -5.10
N ASP A 32 5.20 -14.90 -4.63
CA ASP A 32 6.47 -15.47 -5.08
C ASP A 32 6.48 -15.83 -6.56
N LYS A 33 5.37 -16.30 -7.09
CA LYS A 33 5.24 -16.61 -8.52
C LYS A 33 5.45 -15.39 -9.43
N VAL A 34 5.11 -14.20 -8.92
CA VAL A 34 5.28 -12.93 -9.66
C VAL A 34 6.62 -12.29 -9.31
N PHE A 35 6.91 -12.19 -8.03
CA PHE A 35 8.07 -11.46 -7.54
C PHE A 35 9.42 -12.11 -7.89
N ASN A 36 9.54 -13.43 -7.73
CA ASN A 36 10.83 -14.09 -7.94
C ASN A 36 11.34 -13.99 -9.40
N PRO A 37 10.51 -14.23 -10.45
CA PRO A 37 10.91 -13.99 -11.82
C PRO A 37 11.23 -12.51 -12.09
N TRP A 38 10.39 -11.59 -11.59
CA TRP A 38 10.59 -10.16 -11.74
C TRP A 38 11.91 -9.70 -11.11
N MET A 39 12.18 -10.10 -9.86
CA MET A 39 13.42 -9.80 -9.15
C MET A 39 14.66 -10.31 -9.92
N LYS A 40 14.58 -11.54 -10.43
CA LYS A 40 15.68 -12.13 -11.20
C LYS A 40 15.95 -11.35 -12.49
N TYR A 41 14.89 -10.97 -13.20
CA TYR A 41 15.00 -10.26 -14.48
C TYR A 41 15.49 -8.83 -14.33
N HIS A 42 15.00 -8.12 -13.31
CA HIS A 42 15.28 -6.69 -13.09
C HIS A 42 16.39 -6.42 -12.06
N LYS A 43 17.17 -7.42 -11.65
CA LYS A 43 18.14 -7.30 -10.55
C LYS A 43 19.09 -6.11 -10.68
N LEU A 44 19.63 -5.87 -11.88
CA LEU A 44 20.55 -4.74 -12.13
C LEU A 44 19.81 -3.41 -11.99
N GLN A 45 18.66 -3.27 -12.61
CA GLN A 45 17.83 -2.07 -12.53
C GLN A 45 17.43 -1.77 -11.07
N ILE A 46 17.02 -2.79 -10.31
CA ILE A 46 16.66 -2.67 -8.90
C ILE A 46 17.84 -2.13 -8.08
N PHE A 47 19.04 -2.63 -8.34
CA PHE A 47 20.26 -2.17 -7.66
C PHE A 47 20.61 -0.72 -8.03
N GLU A 48 20.61 -0.38 -9.33
CA GLU A 48 20.98 0.95 -9.83
C GLU A 48 19.97 2.03 -9.39
N GLN A 49 18.68 1.73 -9.50
CA GLN A 49 17.60 2.65 -9.11
C GLN A 49 17.28 2.61 -7.62
N GLN A 50 18.00 1.79 -6.84
CA GLN A 50 17.81 1.65 -5.39
C GLN A 50 16.35 1.35 -5.03
N MET A 51 15.70 0.48 -5.82
CA MET A 51 14.29 0.15 -5.62
C MET A 51 14.09 -0.62 -4.32
N VAL A 52 12.96 -0.38 -3.67
CA VAL A 52 12.55 -1.00 -2.39
C VAL A 52 11.16 -1.63 -2.47
N ASN A 53 10.51 -1.50 -3.62
CA ASN A 53 9.21 -2.10 -3.86
C ASN A 53 9.00 -2.48 -5.33
N MET A 54 8.10 -3.42 -5.54
CA MET A 54 7.53 -3.78 -6.84
C MET A 54 6.07 -3.35 -6.84
N HIS A 55 5.63 -2.66 -7.89
CA HIS A 55 4.23 -2.26 -8.06
C HIS A 55 3.46 -3.23 -8.94
N SER A 56 2.13 -3.19 -8.81
CA SER A 56 1.21 -3.77 -9.80
C SER A 56 1.38 -5.28 -10.02
N LEU A 57 1.54 -6.03 -8.91
CA LEU A 57 1.73 -7.49 -8.98
C LEU A 57 0.56 -8.21 -9.66
N THR A 58 -0.61 -7.59 -9.72
CA THR A 58 -1.81 -8.17 -10.35
C THR A 58 -1.93 -7.88 -11.84
N LYS A 59 -0.95 -7.22 -12.48
CA LYS A 59 -0.98 -7.00 -13.94
C LYS A 59 -1.04 -8.30 -14.73
N GLN A 60 -1.83 -8.29 -15.79
CA GLN A 60 -2.03 -9.47 -16.65
C GLN A 60 -0.72 -9.99 -17.25
N GLU A 61 0.24 -9.12 -17.50
CA GLU A 61 1.55 -9.48 -18.08
C GLU A 61 2.33 -10.51 -17.23
N HIS A 62 2.15 -10.50 -15.91
CA HIS A 62 2.80 -11.47 -15.03
C HIS A 62 2.21 -12.87 -15.11
N PHE A 63 1.04 -13.04 -15.71
CA PHE A 63 0.26 -14.27 -15.75
C PHE A 63 0.01 -14.81 -17.17
N LYS A 64 0.77 -14.32 -18.17
CA LYS A 64 0.58 -14.70 -19.59
C LYS A 64 0.59 -16.20 -19.83
N HIS A 65 1.39 -16.95 -19.07
CA HIS A 65 1.54 -18.40 -19.22
C HIS A 65 0.56 -19.21 -18.36
N ASN A 66 -0.08 -18.59 -17.36
CA ASN A 66 -1.05 -19.24 -16.50
C ASN A 66 -2.09 -18.26 -15.95
N PRO A 67 -3.13 -17.92 -16.71
CA PRO A 67 -4.18 -17.00 -16.28
C PRO A 67 -4.92 -17.42 -15.01
N LYS A 68 -5.04 -18.73 -14.74
CA LYS A 68 -5.69 -19.22 -13.50
C LYS A 68 -4.93 -18.79 -12.24
N GLU A 69 -3.62 -18.62 -12.31
CA GLU A 69 -2.84 -18.12 -11.17
C GLU A 69 -3.20 -16.69 -10.80
N ARG A 70 -3.61 -15.86 -11.76
CA ARG A 70 -4.08 -14.50 -11.48
C ARG A 70 -5.38 -14.49 -10.68
N ILE A 71 -6.32 -15.39 -11.02
CA ILE A 71 -7.56 -15.58 -10.26
C ILE A 71 -7.24 -16.04 -8.83
N ASN A 72 -6.31 -16.98 -8.68
CA ASN A 72 -5.88 -17.45 -7.36
C ASN A 72 -5.23 -16.32 -6.55
N PHE A 73 -4.47 -15.45 -7.20
CA PHE A 73 -3.88 -14.29 -6.53
C PHE A 73 -4.99 -13.34 -6.04
N PHE A 74 -5.94 -12.95 -6.89
CA PHE A 74 -7.06 -12.12 -6.46
C PHE A 74 -7.82 -12.75 -5.29
N ASN A 75 -8.13 -14.04 -5.35
CA ASN A 75 -8.82 -14.76 -4.27
C ASN A 75 -8.02 -14.77 -2.96
N SER A 76 -6.68 -14.80 -3.01
CA SER A 76 -5.85 -14.81 -1.82
C SER A 76 -5.76 -13.44 -1.13
N ILE A 77 -5.88 -12.34 -1.88
CA ILE A 77 -5.75 -10.99 -1.37
C ILE A 77 -7.09 -10.31 -1.02
N THR A 78 -8.21 -10.90 -1.39
CA THR A 78 -9.55 -10.36 -1.10
C THR A 78 -10.43 -11.36 -0.32
N PRO A 79 -9.95 -11.94 0.80
CA PRO A 79 -10.82 -12.78 1.61
C PRO A 79 -11.95 -11.94 2.22
N LEU A 80 -13.14 -12.54 2.39
CA LEU A 80 -14.34 -11.83 2.84
C LEU A 80 -14.13 -11.11 4.19
N LYS A 81 -13.39 -11.71 5.12
CA LYS A 81 -13.07 -11.09 6.41
C LYS A 81 -12.31 -9.77 6.27
N LEU A 82 -11.42 -9.64 5.27
CA LEU A 82 -10.69 -8.39 5.02
C LEU A 82 -11.61 -7.34 4.39
N ILE A 83 -12.43 -7.73 3.44
CA ILE A 83 -13.42 -6.82 2.84
C ILE A 83 -14.35 -6.29 3.91
N ASN A 84 -14.93 -7.15 4.74
CA ASN A 84 -15.88 -6.76 5.78
C ASN A 84 -15.30 -5.75 6.78
N ILE A 85 -14.09 -5.99 7.29
CA ILE A 85 -13.49 -5.04 8.25
C ILE A 85 -13.17 -3.69 7.61
N VAL A 86 -12.72 -3.69 6.35
CA VAL A 86 -12.43 -2.43 5.63
C VAL A 86 -13.73 -1.68 5.32
N GLU A 87 -14.78 -2.36 4.90
CA GLU A 87 -16.08 -1.74 4.64
C GLU A 87 -16.78 -1.26 5.93
N GLU A 88 -16.61 -1.96 7.04
CA GLU A 88 -17.10 -1.52 8.35
C GLU A 88 -16.44 -0.19 8.79
N LEU A 89 -15.15 -0.04 8.52
CA LEU A 89 -14.39 1.14 8.92
C LEU A 89 -14.58 2.32 7.98
N PHE A 90 -14.64 2.08 6.66
CA PHE A 90 -14.52 3.11 5.64
C PHE A 90 -15.71 3.17 4.67
N GLY A 91 -16.68 2.26 4.80
CA GLY A 91 -17.87 2.18 3.96
C GLY A 91 -17.68 1.31 2.71
N ASP A 92 -18.78 1.05 2.02
CA ASP A 92 -18.92 0.11 0.90
C ASP A 92 -18.40 0.65 -0.45
N LYS A 93 -17.96 1.92 -0.48
CA LYS A 93 -17.46 2.58 -1.71
C LYS A 93 -15.96 2.40 -1.93
N ILE A 94 -15.32 1.58 -1.12
CA ILE A 94 -13.90 1.24 -1.29
C ILE A 94 -13.68 0.54 -2.62
N TYR A 95 -12.63 0.95 -3.34
CA TYR A 95 -12.19 0.30 -4.57
C TYR A 95 -10.74 -0.14 -4.49
N PHE A 96 -10.40 -1.19 -5.22
CA PHE A 96 -9.03 -1.67 -5.36
C PHE A 96 -8.25 -0.73 -6.26
N HIS A 97 -7.12 -0.23 -5.75
CA HIS A 97 -6.29 0.73 -6.45
C HIS A 97 -4.98 0.12 -6.99
N ASN A 98 -4.29 -0.69 -6.20
CA ASN A 98 -3.04 -1.33 -6.62
C ASN A 98 -2.55 -2.38 -5.61
N THR A 99 -1.44 -3.03 -5.94
CA THR A 99 -0.61 -3.82 -5.04
C THR A 99 0.82 -3.33 -5.08
N GLN A 100 1.49 -3.34 -3.93
CA GLN A 100 2.92 -3.08 -3.82
C GLN A 100 3.56 -4.17 -2.96
N LEU A 101 4.69 -4.70 -3.39
CA LEU A 101 5.50 -5.60 -2.56
C LEU A 101 6.76 -4.88 -2.13
N PHE A 102 6.92 -4.70 -0.82
CA PHE A 102 8.09 -4.07 -0.24
C PHE A 102 9.15 -5.11 0.15
N PHE A 103 10.41 -4.81 -0.14
CA PHE A 103 11.57 -5.64 0.16
C PHE A 103 12.77 -4.77 0.57
N ASN A 104 13.82 -5.39 1.11
CA ASN A 104 15.05 -4.65 1.43
C ASN A 104 15.79 -4.24 0.15
N PRO A 105 16.36 -3.04 0.08
CA PRO A 105 17.10 -2.59 -1.08
C PRO A 105 18.32 -3.50 -1.33
N LEU A 106 18.57 -3.84 -2.59
CA LEU A 106 19.79 -4.55 -2.98
C LEU A 106 21.02 -3.65 -2.82
N ASN A 107 20.85 -2.34 -3.03
CA ASN A 107 21.87 -1.34 -2.80
C ASN A 107 21.78 -0.82 -1.36
N LYS A 108 22.71 -1.22 -0.51
CA LYS A 108 22.73 -0.84 0.90
C LYS A 108 22.95 0.66 1.18
N LYS A 109 23.27 1.46 0.14
CA LYS A 109 23.34 2.92 0.25
C LYS A 109 21.97 3.58 0.33
N ARG A 110 20.89 2.84 0.00
CA ARG A 110 19.53 3.35 0.11
C ARG A 110 19.17 3.56 1.57
N LEU A 111 18.94 4.80 1.97
CA LEU A 111 18.43 5.16 3.29
C LEU A 111 16.90 5.22 3.29
N PRO A 112 16.25 4.90 4.43
CA PRO A 112 14.83 5.18 4.62
C PRO A 112 14.61 6.70 4.59
N TYR A 113 13.41 7.12 4.18
CA TYR A 113 13.09 8.54 4.06
C TYR A 113 11.64 8.83 4.38
N TRP A 114 11.41 9.97 5.03
CA TRP A 114 10.07 10.45 5.35
C TRP A 114 9.34 10.96 4.13
N HIS A 115 8.09 10.59 3.98
CA HIS A 115 7.24 11.03 2.88
C HIS A 115 5.75 10.94 3.23
N ARG A 116 4.94 11.56 2.38
CA ARG A 116 3.52 11.27 2.15
C ARG A 116 3.43 10.73 0.73
N ASP A 117 2.59 9.75 0.46
CA ASP A 117 2.55 9.13 -0.86
C ASP A 117 2.21 10.13 -1.98
N MET A 118 1.31 11.08 -1.69
CA MET A 118 0.92 12.09 -2.68
C MET A 118 2.04 13.07 -3.06
N GLN A 119 3.16 13.15 -2.32
CA GLN A 119 4.28 14.02 -2.70
C GLN A 119 4.94 13.64 -4.03
N TYR A 120 4.74 12.40 -4.50
CA TYR A 120 5.25 11.93 -5.80
C TYR A 120 4.31 12.23 -6.96
N SER A 121 3.12 12.77 -6.68
CA SER A 121 2.15 13.16 -7.69
C SER A 121 2.46 14.56 -8.21
N PRO A 122 2.21 14.89 -9.48
CA PRO A 122 2.46 16.21 -10.07
C PRO A 122 1.39 17.23 -9.65
N ILE A 123 1.09 17.30 -8.35
CA ILE A 123 0.15 18.25 -7.75
C ILE A 123 0.87 19.08 -6.70
N THR A 124 0.46 20.34 -6.56
CA THR A 124 1.09 21.27 -5.61
C THR A 124 0.82 20.86 -4.15
N ASP A 125 1.73 21.23 -3.25
CA ASP A 125 1.56 21.10 -1.80
C ASP A 125 0.25 21.76 -1.32
N SER A 126 -0.14 22.89 -1.91
CA SER A 126 -1.39 23.58 -1.57
C SER A 126 -2.61 22.71 -1.84
N LEU A 127 -2.69 22.12 -3.04
CA LEU A 127 -3.79 21.24 -3.41
C LEU A 127 -3.78 19.95 -2.57
N GLN A 128 -2.61 19.38 -2.29
CA GLN A 128 -2.51 18.21 -1.40
C GLN A 128 -3.06 18.52 0.00
N LYS A 129 -2.70 19.69 0.54
CA LYS A 129 -3.18 20.15 1.86
C LYS A 129 -4.69 20.38 1.87
N GLU A 130 -5.24 21.00 0.82
CA GLU A 130 -6.67 21.26 0.68
C GLU A 130 -7.47 19.96 0.64
N GLU A 131 -7.01 18.99 -0.14
CA GLU A 131 -7.72 17.74 -0.38
C GLU A 131 -7.38 16.63 0.63
N GLN A 132 -6.44 16.84 1.55
CA GLN A 132 -5.94 15.80 2.45
C GLN A 132 -7.06 15.06 3.19
N ASN A 133 -8.05 15.77 3.69
CA ASN A 133 -9.16 15.21 4.47
C ASN A 133 -10.29 14.61 3.58
N ASN A 134 -10.27 14.89 2.28
CA ASN A 134 -11.23 14.39 1.31
C ASN A 134 -10.79 13.07 0.66
N MET A 135 -9.52 12.70 0.83
CA MET A 135 -8.94 11.50 0.23
C MET A 135 -8.79 10.39 1.27
N ILE A 136 -9.50 9.28 1.07
CA ILE A 136 -9.26 8.03 1.80
C ILE A 136 -8.45 7.13 0.88
N ASN A 137 -7.15 7.10 1.08
CA ASN A 137 -6.21 6.19 0.44
C ASN A 137 -5.53 5.37 1.52
N LEU A 138 -5.68 4.08 1.46
CA LEU A 138 -5.22 3.15 2.48
C LEU A 138 -4.19 2.19 1.91
N HIS A 139 -3.18 1.92 2.70
CA HIS A 139 -2.36 0.75 2.57
C HIS A 139 -2.81 -0.29 3.58
N ILE A 140 -3.07 -1.49 3.12
CA ILE A 140 -3.28 -2.68 3.95
C ILE A 140 -2.02 -3.51 3.82
N ARG A 141 -1.13 -3.37 4.79
CA ARG A 141 0.14 -4.09 4.81
C ARG A 141 -0.01 -5.46 5.43
N ILE A 142 0.44 -6.45 4.70
CA ILE A 142 0.45 -7.87 5.07
C ILE A 142 1.91 -8.32 5.10
N PRO A 143 2.52 -8.49 6.28
CA PRO A 143 3.88 -9.00 6.39
C PRO A 143 3.90 -10.49 6.00
N LEU A 144 4.77 -10.84 5.06
CA LEU A 144 5.00 -12.24 4.64
C LEU A 144 6.22 -12.84 5.35
N VAL A 145 6.94 -12.03 6.08
CA VAL A 145 7.97 -12.37 7.07
C VAL A 145 7.81 -11.40 8.24
N LYS A 146 8.22 -11.80 9.43
CA LYS A 146 8.22 -10.89 10.59
C LYS A 146 9.06 -9.65 10.27
N GLU A 147 8.51 -8.45 10.51
CA GLU A 147 9.20 -7.21 10.20
C GLU A 147 8.93 -6.08 11.21
N LYS A 148 9.94 -5.24 11.39
CA LYS A 148 9.78 -3.87 11.89
C LYS A 148 9.39 -3.01 10.71
N SER A 149 8.10 -2.89 10.46
CA SER A 149 7.48 -2.53 9.19
C SER A 149 7.80 -1.13 8.69
N ILE A 150 7.12 -0.15 9.23
CA ILE A 150 7.27 1.26 8.90
C ILE A 150 7.39 2.08 10.18
N GLU A 151 7.92 3.27 10.04
CA GLU A 151 7.87 4.30 11.07
C GLU A 151 6.86 5.36 10.64
N VAL A 152 5.99 5.78 11.55
CA VAL A 152 4.87 6.69 11.28
C VAL A 152 4.86 7.84 12.27
N ILE A 153 4.28 8.98 11.88
CA ILE A 153 3.95 10.05 12.82
C ILE A 153 2.43 10.07 13.00
N PRO A 154 1.90 9.56 14.13
CA PRO A 154 0.47 9.45 14.36
C PRO A 154 -0.26 10.78 14.22
N GLY A 155 -1.49 10.75 13.70
CA GLY A 155 -2.34 11.92 13.54
C GLY A 155 -2.02 12.84 12.36
N THR A 156 -0.91 12.60 11.63
CA THR A 156 -0.50 13.43 10.50
C THR A 156 -1.38 13.26 9.25
N HIS A 157 -2.24 12.28 9.22
CA HIS A 157 -3.27 12.13 8.18
C HIS A 157 -4.37 13.21 8.26
N LYS A 158 -4.56 13.84 9.46
CA LYS A 158 -5.58 14.87 9.69
C LYS A 158 -5.03 16.30 9.65
N ARG A 159 -3.73 16.46 9.71
CA ARG A 159 -3.06 17.77 9.74
C ARG A 159 -1.96 17.85 8.71
N TRP A 160 -1.70 19.07 8.26
CA TRP A 160 -0.55 19.33 7.41
C TRP A 160 0.75 19.35 8.23
N ASP A 161 1.87 19.36 7.52
CA ASP A 161 3.20 19.35 8.10
C ASP A 161 3.46 20.55 9.03
N THR A 162 4.17 20.33 10.10
CA THR A 162 4.91 21.38 10.80
C THR A 162 6.07 21.86 9.91
N LYS A 163 6.71 22.98 10.30
CA LYS A 163 7.88 23.47 9.56
C LYS A 163 8.99 22.42 9.49
N LEU A 164 9.31 21.76 10.61
CA LEU A 164 10.35 20.75 10.68
C LEU A 164 10.01 19.53 9.80
N GLU A 165 8.78 19.01 9.89
CA GLU A 165 8.33 17.87 9.08
C GLU A 165 8.43 18.16 7.58
N LYS A 166 8.05 19.38 7.16
CA LYS A 166 8.18 19.82 5.77
C LYS A 166 9.64 19.92 5.36
N ASP A 167 10.47 20.58 6.19
CA ASP A 167 11.88 20.79 5.90
C ASP A 167 12.62 19.45 5.75
N VAL A 168 12.38 18.48 6.64
CA VAL A 168 12.94 17.13 6.56
C VAL A 168 12.41 16.38 5.34
N ARG A 169 11.10 16.27 5.19
CA ARG A 169 10.47 15.49 4.12
C ARG A 169 10.86 15.94 2.71
N LEU A 170 11.09 17.25 2.53
CA LEU A 170 11.43 17.87 1.24
C LEU A 170 12.90 18.28 1.13
N GLU A 171 13.75 17.93 2.11
CA GLU A 171 15.18 18.26 2.17
C GLU A 171 15.45 19.77 2.05
N LEU A 172 14.67 20.59 2.76
CA LEU A 172 14.78 22.03 2.78
C LEU A 172 15.68 22.52 3.93
N ASN A 173 16.23 23.71 3.80
CA ASN A 173 16.99 24.40 4.87
C ASN A 173 18.14 23.56 5.47
N GLY A 174 18.77 22.70 4.68
CA GLY A 174 19.89 21.85 5.09
C GLY A 174 19.50 20.51 5.72
N HIS A 175 18.21 20.26 5.94
CA HIS A 175 17.71 19.00 6.44
C HIS A 175 17.81 17.87 5.42
N LYS A 176 17.79 16.61 5.91
CA LYS A 176 17.77 15.38 5.12
C LYS A 176 16.53 14.57 5.44
N ASN A 177 15.97 13.93 4.42
CA ASN A 177 14.70 13.21 4.52
C ASN A 177 14.76 11.91 5.36
N TYR A 178 15.94 11.53 5.83
CA TYR A 178 16.17 10.39 6.73
C TYR A 178 16.40 10.79 8.20
N GLU A 179 16.45 12.10 8.52
CA GLU A 179 16.60 12.58 9.90
C GLU A 179 15.43 12.14 10.78
N ASP A 180 15.70 11.97 12.08
CA ASP A 180 14.64 11.61 13.01
C ASP A 180 13.63 12.74 13.18
N LEU A 181 12.36 12.39 13.18
CA LEU A 181 11.27 13.31 13.46
C LEU A 181 10.65 13.03 14.83
N PRO A 182 10.27 14.07 15.59
CA PRO A 182 9.65 13.90 16.89
C PRO A 182 8.31 13.16 16.78
N ASN A 183 7.96 12.41 17.85
CA ASN A 183 6.73 11.63 17.95
C ASN A 183 6.59 10.50 16.93
N SER A 184 7.67 10.12 16.27
CA SER A 184 7.64 8.96 15.39
C SER A 184 7.46 7.68 16.20
N GLN A 185 6.77 6.71 15.61
CA GLN A 185 6.50 5.40 16.18
C GLN A 185 6.87 4.31 15.17
N LEU A 186 7.71 3.38 15.60
CA LEU A 186 8.02 2.19 14.81
C LEU A 186 6.92 1.15 15.01
N ILE A 187 6.42 0.61 13.91
CA ILE A 187 5.40 -0.42 13.89
C ILE A 187 6.04 -1.79 13.73
N ASP A 188 5.88 -2.66 14.72
CA ASP A 188 6.28 -4.07 14.65
C ASP A 188 5.08 -4.93 14.22
N LEU A 189 5.30 -5.82 13.23
CA LEU A 189 4.30 -6.75 12.74
C LEU A 189 4.84 -8.18 12.76
N ASP A 190 4.08 -9.09 13.32
CA ASP A 190 4.29 -10.51 13.19
C ASP A 190 3.57 -11.07 11.94
N ILE A 191 3.97 -12.27 11.53
CA ILE A 191 3.27 -12.99 10.46
C ILE A 191 1.83 -13.23 10.91
N GLY A 192 0.86 -12.94 10.04
CA GLY A 192 -0.58 -13.02 10.38
C GLY A 192 -1.19 -11.69 10.79
N ASP A 193 -0.41 -10.73 11.23
CA ASP A 193 -0.91 -9.37 11.48
C ASP A 193 -1.26 -8.63 10.19
N ILE A 194 -2.06 -7.58 10.32
CA ILE A 194 -2.19 -6.54 9.27
C ILE A 194 -2.09 -5.15 9.87
N LEU A 195 -1.50 -4.24 9.11
CA LEU A 195 -1.50 -2.81 9.38
C LEU A 195 -2.32 -2.10 8.31
N ILE A 196 -3.38 -1.40 8.72
CA ILE A 196 -4.12 -0.52 7.82
C ILE A 196 -3.72 0.91 8.16
N PHE A 197 -3.17 1.66 7.22
CA PHE A 197 -2.76 3.05 7.44
C PHE A 197 -3.13 3.96 6.28
N ASN A 198 -3.29 5.23 6.60
CA ASN A 198 -3.59 6.26 5.61
C ASN A 198 -2.32 6.67 4.84
N ALA A 199 -2.34 6.58 3.52
CA ALA A 199 -1.23 6.95 2.65
C ALA A 199 -0.81 8.44 2.76
N GLN A 200 -1.70 9.28 3.32
CA GLN A 200 -1.41 10.69 3.57
C GLN A 200 -0.70 10.94 4.91
N MET A 201 -0.47 9.92 5.73
CA MET A 201 0.38 10.06 6.91
C MET A 201 1.83 10.33 6.51
N ILE A 202 2.55 11.03 7.37
CA ILE A 202 4.01 11.08 7.29
C ILE A 202 4.54 9.74 7.77
N HIS A 203 5.24 9.04 6.88
CA HIS A 203 5.80 7.72 7.19
C HIS A 203 7.13 7.50 6.44
N LYS A 204 7.91 6.52 6.91
CA LYS A 204 9.11 6.04 6.22
C LYS A 204 9.21 4.52 6.30
N GLY A 205 9.71 3.91 5.23
CA GLY A 205 10.05 2.49 5.21
C GLY A 205 11.22 2.21 6.16
N ASN A 206 11.26 1.01 6.73
CA ASN A 206 12.31 0.63 7.66
C ASN A 206 13.18 -0.48 7.06
N TYR A 207 14.32 -0.12 6.47
CA TYR A 207 15.25 -1.07 5.86
C TYR A 207 16.36 -1.50 6.81
N ILE A 208 16.63 -0.68 7.85
CA ILE A 208 17.84 -0.82 8.68
C ILE A 208 17.66 -1.91 9.73
N PHE A 209 16.45 -2.02 10.30
CA PHE A 209 16.18 -2.93 11.40
C PHE A 209 15.65 -4.31 10.96
N ASN A 210 15.57 -4.56 9.65
CA ASN A 210 15.09 -5.82 9.10
C ASN A 210 16.23 -6.55 8.36
N ASP A 211 16.55 -7.77 8.78
CA ASP A 211 17.47 -8.65 8.05
C ASP A 211 16.85 -9.07 6.70
N SER A 212 15.57 -9.32 6.71
CA SER A 212 14.75 -9.54 5.52
C SER A 212 13.44 -8.78 5.61
N ARG A 213 12.95 -8.30 4.49
CA ARG A 213 11.67 -7.60 4.40
C ARG A 213 10.90 -8.12 3.20
N LYS A 214 9.68 -8.53 3.44
CA LYS A 214 8.75 -8.96 2.40
C LYS A 214 7.33 -8.69 2.89
N ALA A 215 6.76 -7.59 2.48
CA ALA A 215 5.42 -7.18 2.86
C ALA A 215 4.61 -6.79 1.65
N LEU A 216 3.41 -7.36 1.53
CA LEU A 216 2.45 -7.01 0.49
C LEU A 216 1.53 -5.91 1.01
N ASP A 217 1.49 -4.79 0.31
CA ASP A 217 0.50 -3.75 0.54
C ASP A 217 -0.60 -3.83 -0.52
N LEU A 218 -1.85 -3.90 -0.06
CA LEU A 218 -3.02 -3.66 -0.90
C LEU A 218 -3.37 -2.18 -0.78
N CYS A 219 -3.33 -1.47 -1.90
CA CYS A 219 -3.74 -0.08 -1.96
C CYS A 219 -5.23 -0.04 -2.31
N VAL A 220 -6.03 0.52 -1.42
CA VAL A 220 -7.48 0.67 -1.59
C VAL A 220 -7.92 2.06 -1.13
N GLY A 221 -9.10 2.52 -1.54
CA GLY A 221 -9.58 3.83 -1.09
C GLY A 221 -10.98 4.15 -1.59
N THR A 222 -11.47 5.34 -1.27
CA THR A 222 -12.66 5.90 -1.88
C THR A 222 -12.30 6.68 -3.14
N PHE A 223 -13.26 6.83 -4.05
CA PHE A 223 -13.01 7.61 -5.26
C PHE A 223 -12.67 9.06 -4.94
N HIS A 224 -11.54 9.50 -5.48
CA HIS A 224 -11.14 10.90 -5.54
C HIS A 224 -10.43 11.16 -6.88
N PRO A 225 -10.70 12.29 -7.57
CA PRO A 225 -10.15 12.56 -8.91
C PRO A 225 -8.61 12.51 -8.97
N ILE A 226 -7.94 13.01 -7.94
CA ILE A 226 -6.48 13.10 -7.90
C ILE A 226 -5.83 11.70 -7.91
N PRO A 227 -6.00 10.82 -6.91
CA PRO A 227 -5.41 9.49 -6.96
C PRO A 227 -5.93 8.65 -8.12
N PHE A 228 -7.20 8.82 -8.51
CA PHE A 228 -7.76 8.09 -9.64
C PHE A 228 -7.18 8.50 -11.00
N SER A 229 -6.54 9.68 -11.11
CA SER A 229 -5.86 10.10 -12.35
C SER A 229 -4.64 9.22 -12.69
N PHE A 230 -4.05 8.56 -11.70
CA PHE A 230 -2.90 7.64 -11.83
C PHE A 230 -3.30 6.17 -11.88
N PHE A 231 -4.60 5.89 -11.92
CA PHE A 231 -5.11 4.54 -11.86
C PHE A 231 -4.82 3.74 -13.14
N ASP A 232 -4.14 2.60 -12.98
CA ASP A 232 -3.85 1.67 -14.07
C ASP A 232 -4.90 0.55 -14.09
N HIS A 233 -5.81 0.59 -15.05
CA HIS A 233 -6.87 -0.41 -15.17
C HIS A 233 -6.38 -1.84 -15.51
N GLN A 234 -5.13 -1.99 -15.96
CA GLN A 234 -4.56 -3.32 -16.27
C GLN A 234 -4.33 -4.20 -15.03
N ILE A 235 -4.35 -3.60 -13.85
CA ILE A 235 -4.25 -4.33 -12.58
C ILE A 235 -5.57 -5.02 -12.19
N LEU A 236 -6.69 -4.60 -12.76
CA LEU A 236 -8.01 -5.18 -12.45
C LEU A 236 -8.23 -6.53 -13.15
N PRO A 237 -9.01 -7.43 -12.55
CA PRO A 237 -9.44 -8.64 -13.23
C PRO A 237 -10.29 -8.30 -14.47
N SER A 238 -10.19 -9.10 -15.52
CA SER A 238 -11.09 -9.04 -16.67
C SER A 238 -12.53 -9.37 -16.27
N ASN A 239 -13.49 -9.12 -17.16
CA ASN A 239 -14.88 -9.50 -16.88
C ASN A 239 -15.04 -11.02 -16.78
N GLU A 240 -14.26 -11.78 -17.53
CA GLU A 240 -14.25 -13.24 -17.47
C GLU A 240 -13.66 -13.74 -16.14
N GLU A 241 -12.52 -13.17 -15.70
CA GLU A 241 -11.89 -13.51 -14.42
C GLU A 241 -12.79 -13.22 -13.22
N MET A 242 -13.60 -12.14 -13.29
CA MET A 242 -14.55 -11.78 -12.23
C MET A 242 -15.55 -12.90 -11.91
N ASN A 243 -15.92 -13.73 -12.89
CA ASN A 243 -16.85 -14.85 -12.67
C ASN A 243 -16.24 -15.98 -11.80
N SER A 244 -14.92 -15.98 -11.66
CA SER A 244 -14.18 -17.00 -10.88
C SER A 244 -13.56 -16.44 -9.59
N ILE A 245 -13.68 -15.14 -9.35
CA ILE A 245 -13.22 -14.50 -8.13
C ILE A 245 -14.37 -14.51 -7.10
N ARG A 246 -14.07 -14.94 -5.88
CA ARG A 246 -15.07 -15.13 -4.82
C ARG A 246 -15.67 -13.82 -4.33
N ASN A 247 -14.84 -12.80 -4.15
CA ASN A 247 -15.23 -11.50 -3.60
C ASN A 247 -14.76 -10.40 -4.55
N THR A 248 -15.71 -9.73 -5.20
CA THR A 248 -15.43 -8.82 -6.31
C THR A 248 -15.75 -7.36 -6.00
N GLN A 249 -16.23 -7.04 -4.79
CA GLN A 249 -16.76 -5.72 -4.44
C GLN A 249 -15.80 -4.59 -4.80
N TRP A 250 -14.54 -4.68 -4.36
CA TRP A 250 -13.56 -3.64 -4.61
C TRP A 250 -13.20 -3.48 -6.09
N PHE A 251 -13.18 -4.57 -6.86
CA PHE A 251 -12.94 -4.55 -8.30
C PHE A 251 -14.16 -4.00 -9.05
N THR A 252 -15.36 -4.37 -8.61
CA THR A 252 -16.61 -3.86 -9.16
C THR A 252 -16.71 -2.35 -8.98
N ASN A 253 -16.37 -1.83 -7.80
CA ASN A 253 -16.34 -0.40 -7.55
C ASN A 253 -15.33 0.32 -8.44
N ALA A 254 -14.11 -0.23 -8.58
CA ALA A 254 -13.09 0.32 -9.47
C ALA A 254 -13.58 0.42 -10.94
N LYS A 255 -14.21 -0.65 -11.44
CA LYS A 255 -14.75 -0.67 -12.80
C LYS A 255 -15.89 0.33 -13.01
N LYS A 256 -16.76 0.54 -12.03
CA LYS A 256 -17.81 1.58 -12.09
C LYS A 256 -17.21 2.99 -12.27
N TYR A 257 -16.12 3.30 -11.55
CA TYR A 257 -15.45 4.60 -11.66
C TYR A 257 -14.78 4.82 -13.02
N ILE A 258 -14.27 3.76 -13.65
CA ILE A 258 -13.69 3.82 -15.01
C ILE A 258 -14.78 4.16 -16.04
N ILE A 259 -15.94 3.53 -15.96
CA ILE A 259 -17.07 3.76 -16.89
C ILE A 259 -17.55 5.20 -16.77
N ASN A 260 -17.83 5.67 -15.55
CA ASN A 260 -18.32 7.02 -15.30
C ASN A 260 -17.34 8.14 -15.72
N LYS A 261 -16.04 7.82 -15.88
CA LYS A 261 -15.04 8.77 -16.38
C LYS A 261 -15.05 8.89 -17.90
N LYS A 262 -15.50 7.86 -18.62
CA LYS A 262 -15.59 7.88 -20.10
C LYS A 262 -16.80 8.64 -20.61
N ASP A 263 -17.81 8.81 -19.76
CA ASP A 263 -19.07 9.47 -20.11
C ASP A 263 -19.08 10.98 -19.75
N LYS A 264 -17.95 11.52 -19.30
CA LYS A 264 -17.71 12.95 -19.03
C LYS A 264 -16.61 13.50 -19.91
#